data_17a2cf52735126b9be7f281cdc6479a1
#
_entry.id   17a2cf52735126b9be7f281cdc6479a1
#
_cell.length_a   1.000
_cell.length_b   1.000
_cell.length_c   1.000
_cell.angle_alpha   90.00
_cell.angle_beta   90.00
_cell.angle_gamma   90.00
#
_symmetry.space_group_name_H-M   'P 1'
#
loop_
_entity.id
_entity.type
_entity.pdbx_description
1 polymer ?
#
loop_
_entity_poly.entity_id
_entity_poly.type
_entity_poly.pdbx_seq_one_letter_code
_entity_poly.pdbx_strand_id
1 'polypeptide(L)'
;MNIAWILLHTLVTNGLEIVIFFKVDGINLTFEKIFEAFLFKILLTFVFVMISYIVGNTYLSYFTDPLYGIGLSFLLLRGIPKKLLFFYGLFPMILVNLFYRGLSYFVLPFLGQGQVHDDYSLIWLCIIIFNFFISLAFLKWLDYDFTSLRREILDKAFQKSLTKINWIMGAYYLVIQTLSYFEYEQGIQSKTVRHLILVFYLLFFMGVIKKLDTYLKDKLRERLDQEQVLRYRDMERYSRHIEELYKEVRSFRHDYTNLLTSLRLGIEEEDMEQIKEVYDSVLKDSSEKLQDNKYDLGRLVNVRDRALKSLLAGKFLKARDKNIVFNVEVPEEIQVEGMRLLDFLTIVSILCDNAIEASVEASQPHVSIAFLKNGAQETFIIENSIKEEIDLSEIFSFGVSSKGEERGVGLYTVMKIVESHPNTSLNTTCQDQVFRQVLTMIPTE
;
A
#
# COMPACT_ATOMS: atom_id res chain seq x y z
N MET A 1 -24.50 2.74 52.85
CA MET A 1 -23.32 3.00 51.92
C MET A 1 -23.44 4.38 51.33
N ASN A 2 -22.34 5.14 51.23
CA ASN A 2 -22.40 6.53 50.74
C ASN A 2 -22.62 6.55 49.23
N ILE A 3 -23.64 7.25 48.74
CA ILE A 3 -23.97 7.37 47.31
C ILE A 3 -22.76 7.82 46.50
N ALA A 4 -21.94 8.74 47.05
CA ALA A 4 -20.69 9.19 46.40
C ALA A 4 -19.71 8.07 46.14
N TRP A 5 -19.63 7.04 46.99
CA TRP A 5 -18.75 5.89 46.83
C TRP A 5 -19.26 4.95 45.71
N ILE A 6 -20.57 4.72 45.62
CA ILE A 6 -21.15 3.96 44.51
C ILE A 6 -20.90 4.65 43.18
N LEU A 7 -21.10 5.95 43.11
CA LEU A 7 -20.85 6.74 41.91
C LEU A 7 -19.37 6.68 41.48
N LEU A 8 -18.45 6.83 42.45
CA LEU A 8 -17.02 6.74 42.17
C LEU A 8 -16.65 5.37 41.60
N HIS A 9 -17.11 4.30 42.22
CA HIS A 9 -16.85 2.91 41.78
C HIS A 9 -17.38 2.68 40.37
N THR A 10 -18.62 3.07 40.09
CA THR A 10 -19.24 2.93 38.77
C THR A 10 -18.49 3.73 37.70
N LEU A 11 -18.09 4.96 38.04
CA LEU A 11 -17.34 5.82 37.13
C LEU A 11 -15.96 5.23 36.78
N VAL A 12 -15.24 4.73 37.78
CA VAL A 12 -13.95 4.08 37.58
C VAL A 12 -14.09 2.82 36.71
N THR A 13 -15.03 1.94 37.06
CA THR A 13 -15.24 0.68 36.31
C THR A 13 -15.57 0.96 34.84
N ASN A 14 -16.54 1.79 34.58
CA ASN A 14 -16.95 2.12 33.21
C ASN A 14 -15.84 2.86 32.43
N GLY A 15 -15.12 3.76 33.11
CA GLY A 15 -13.99 4.47 32.49
C GLY A 15 -12.87 3.54 32.02
N LEU A 16 -12.50 2.57 32.87
CA LEU A 16 -11.46 1.60 32.56
C LEU A 16 -11.89 0.65 31.42
N GLU A 17 -13.14 0.21 31.40
CA GLU A 17 -13.71 -0.60 30.31
C GLU A 17 -13.68 0.17 28.97
N ILE A 18 -14.06 1.45 28.95
CA ILE A 18 -14.03 2.30 27.76
C ILE A 18 -12.61 2.46 27.22
N VAL A 19 -11.61 2.63 28.10
CA VAL A 19 -10.22 2.75 27.67
C VAL A 19 -9.72 1.47 26.99
N ILE A 20 -10.06 0.30 27.53
CA ILE A 20 -9.70 -0.99 26.92
C ILE A 20 -10.40 -1.19 25.58
N PHE A 21 -11.69 -0.88 25.51
CA PHE A 21 -12.47 -0.90 24.27
C PHE A 21 -11.81 -0.02 23.18
N PHE A 22 -11.51 1.24 23.50
CA PHE A 22 -10.88 2.17 22.55
C PHE A 22 -9.49 1.71 22.10
N LYS A 23 -8.73 1.12 23.03
CA LYS A 23 -7.39 0.57 22.73
C LYS A 23 -7.46 -0.59 21.74
N VAL A 24 -8.38 -1.53 21.93
CA VAL A 24 -8.58 -2.68 21.03
C VAL A 24 -9.07 -2.21 19.66
N ASP A 25 -10.03 -1.31 19.64
CA ASP A 25 -10.67 -0.87 18.40
C ASP A 25 -9.88 0.19 17.64
N GLY A 26 -8.75 0.66 18.19
CA GLY A 26 -7.93 1.69 17.57
C GLY A 26 -8.66 3.02 17.44
N ILE A 27 -9.51 3.36 18.42
CA ILE A 27 -10.25 4.61 18.47
C ILE A 27 -9.43 5.63 19.27
N ASN A 28 -9.23 6.82 18.70
CA ASN A 28 -8.60 7.91 19.45
C ASN A 28 -9.49 8.35 20.62
N LEU A 29 -8.85 8.46 21.81
CA LEU A 29 -9.47 8.94 23.02
C LEU A 29 -9.74 10.45 22.89
N THR A 30 -10.96 10.83 22.50
CA THR A 30 -11.44 12.21 22.51
C THR A 30 -12.51 12.35 23.57
N PHE A 31 -12.61 13.55 24.18
CA PHE A 31 -13.60 13.82 25.23
C PHE A 31 -15.04 13.53 24.76
N GLU A 32 -15.34 13.91 23.52
CA GLU A 32 -16.66 13.70 22.90
C GLU A 32 -17.05 12.22 22.86
N LYS A 33 -16.17 11.36 22.35
CA LYS A 33 -16.42 9.91 22.26
C LYS A 33 -16.48 9.22 23.61
N ILE A 34 -15.67 9.67 24.57
CA ILE A 34 -15.75 9.16 25.95
C ILE A 34 -17.10 9.53 26.55
N PHE A 35 -17.54 10.77 26.36
CA PHE A 35 -18.85 11.23 26.84
C PHE A 35 -20.00 10.46 26.18
N GLU A 36 -19.97 10.26 24.86
CA GLU A 36 -20.95 9.43 24.14
C GLU A 36 -20.98 7.99 24.70
N ALA A 37 -19.84 7.38 24.95
CA ALA A 37 -19.73 6.03 25.50
C ALA A 37 -20.33 5.95 26.93
N PHE A 38 -20.03 6.92 27.80
CA PHE A 38 -20.63 6.99 29.13
C PHE A 38 -22.14 7.20 29.07
N LEU A 39 -22.59 8.13 28.26
CA LEU A 39 -24.03 8.41 28.11
C LEU A 39 -24.79 7.17 27.63
N PHE A 40 -24.22 6.47 26.63
CA PHE A 40 -24.79 5.23 26.11
C PHE A 40 -24.85 4.14 27.18
N LYS A 41 -23.82 3.99 28.03
CA LYS A 41 -23.81 3.03 29.14
C LYS A 41 -24.88 3.33 30.15
N ILE A 42 -25.01 4.58 30.56
CA ILE A 42 -26.04 5.03 31.52
C ILE A 42 -27.45 4.76 30.99
N LEU A 43 -27.69 5.13 29.72
CA LEU A 43 -28.98 4.94 29.08
C LEU A 43 -29.35 3.46 28.98
N LEU A 44 -28.41 2.63 28.55
CA LEU A 44 -28.60 1.17 28.42
C LEU A 44 -28.86 0.54 29.79
N THR A 45 -28.09 0.90 30.82
CA THR A 45 -28.27 0.39 32.17
C THR A 45 -29.65 0.79 32.71
N PHE A 46 -30.07 2.04 32.51
CA PHE A 46 -31.41 2.52 32.91
C PHE A 46 -32.51 1.70 32.23
N VAL A 47 -32.41 1.44 30.94
CA VAL A 47 -33.40 0.63 30.20
C VAL A 47 -33.48 -0.79 30.79
N PHE A 48 -32.33 -1.44 31.05
CA PHE A 48 -32.34 -2.80 31.62
C PHE A 48 -32.87 -2.85 33.05
N VAL A 49 -32.57 -1.85 33.87
CA VAL A 49 -33.14 -1.74 35.24
C VAL A 49 -34.67 -1.56 35.17
N MET A 50 -35.16 -0.71 34.26
CA MET A 50 -36.61 -0.52 34.07
C MET A 50 -37.29 -1.81 33.57
N ILE A 51 -36.68 -2.53 32.61
CA ILE A 51 -37.20 -3.81 32.14
C ILE A 51 -37.25 -4.83 33.30
N SER A 52 -36.15 -4.93 34.05
CA SER A 52 -36.05 -5.85 35.21
C SER A 52 -37.15 -5.53 36.28
N TYR A 53 -37.40 -4.26 36.51
CA TYR A 53 -38.46 -3.82 37.40
C TYR A 53 -39.88 -4.23 36.90
N ILE A 54 -40.14 -4.00 35.61
CA ILE A 54 -41.45 -4.34 34.98
C ILE A 54 -41.64 -5.86 34.91
N VAL A 55 -40.62 -6.61 34.56
CA VAL A 55 -40.70 -8.09 34.43
C VAL A 55 -40.64 -8.78 35.79
N GLY A 56 -40.16 -8.10 36.81
CA GLY A 56 -39.95 -8.69 38.14
C GLY A 56 -38.79 -9.70 38.17
N ASN A 57 -37.84 -9.59 37.22
CA ASN A 57 -36.72 -10.52 37.10
C ASN A 57 -35.46 -9.76 36.61
N THR A 58 -34.35 -9.97 37.32
CA THR A 58 -33.07 -9.30 37.06
C THR A 58 -32.21 -10.00 36.02
N TYR A 59 -32.63 -11.16 35.48
CA TYR A 59 -31.83 -11.97 34.54
C TYR A 59 -31.26 -11.20 33.36
N LEU A 60 -32.08 -10.33 32.76
CA LEU A 60 -31.65 -9.56 31.59
C LEU A 60 -30.58 -8.50 31.92
N SER A 61 -30.56 -7.98 33.16
CA SER A 61 -29.56 -6.98 33.57
C SER A 61 -28.13 -7.52 33.57
N TYR A 62 -27.94 -8.83 33.69
CA TYR A 62 -26.64 -9.48 33.60
C TYR A 62 -26.01 -9.39 32.19
N PHE A 63 -26.82 -9.11 31.16
CA PHE A 63 -26.36 -8.98 29.78
C PHE A 63 -26.07 -7.56 29.36
N THR A 64 -26.13 -6.58 30.28
CA THR A 64 -25.88 -5.18 29.97
C THR A 64 -24.49 -4.95 29.34
N ASP A 65 -23.42 -5.55 29.88
CA ASP A 65 -22.05 -5.32 29.41
C ASP A 65 -21.79 -5.84 27.98
N PRO A 66 -22.14 -7.09 27.62
CA PRO A 66 -21.95 -7.55 26.25
C PRO A 66 -22.80 -6.74 25.24
N LEU A 67 -24.01 -6.37 25.62
CA LEU A 67 -24.88 -5.55 24.76
C LEU A 67 -24.38 -4.11 24.65
N TYR A 68 -23.81 -3.57 25.73
CA TYR A 68 -23.11 -2.29 25.69
C TYR A 68 -21.94 -2.32 24.73
N GLY A 69 -21.04 -3.28 24.81
CA GLY A 69 -19.89 -3.39 23.91
C GLY A 69 -20.32 -3.49 22.46
N ILE A 70 -21.29 -4.36 22.13
CA ILE A 70 -21.84 -4.47 20.78
C ILE A 70 -22.45 -3.14 20.32
N GLY A 71 -23.33 -2.54 21.12
CA GLY A 71 -23.99 -1.28 20.78
C GLY A 71 -22.98 -0.14 20.58
N LEU A 72 -21.94 -0.07 21.44
CA LEU A 72 -20.88 0.93 21.34
C LEU A 72 -20.07 0.77 20.05
N SER A 73 -19.77 -0.47 19.64
CA SER A 73 -19.07 -0.72 18.37
C SER A 73 -19.91 -0.25 17.16
N PHE A 74 -21.23 -0.47 17.18
CA PHE A 74 -22.13 0.02 16.13
C PHE A 74 -22.27 1.55 16.12
N LEU A 75 -22.18 2.19 17.28
CA LEU A 75 -22.27 3.65 17.43
C LEU A 75 -21.02 4.35 16.90
N LEU A 76 -19.83 3.88 17.33
CA LEU A 76 -18.56 4.58 17.09
C LEU A 76 -17.84 4.16 15.82
N LEU A 77 -18.05 2.92 15.34
CA LEU A 77 -17.32 2.34 14.21
C LEU A 77 -18.20 2.30 12.95
N ARG A 78 -18.31 3.43 12.26
CA ARG A 78 -19.11 3.53 11.02
C ARG A 78 -18.39 2.93 9.83
N GLY A 79 -19.13 2.29 8.94
CA GLY A 79 -18.59 1.73 7.68
C GLY A 79 -17.87 0.38 7.82
N ILE A 80 -17.88 -0.23 9.01
CA ILE A 80 -17.25 -1.53 9.26
C ILE A 80 -18.30 -2.66 9.10
N PRO A 81 -17.95 -3.80 8.46
CA PRO A 81 -18.87 -4.93 8.32
C PRO A 81 -19.37 -5.47 9.65
N LYS A 82 -20.66 -5.81 9.72
CA LYS A 82 -21.36 -6.24 10.95
C LYS A 82 -20.63 -7.34 11.72
N LYS A 83 -20.02 -8.32 11.03
CA LYS A 83 -19.28 -9.42 11.67
C LYS A 83 -18.09 -8.93 12.50
N LEU A 84 -17.42 -7.89 12.01
CA LEU A 84 -16.28 -7.29 12.70
C LEU A 84 -16.73 -6.38 13.84
N LEU A 85 -17.88 -5.69 13.70
CA LEU A 85 -18.48 -4.93 14.78
C LEU A 85 -18.86 -5.82 15.97
N PHE A 86 -19.42 -7.01 15.72
CA PHE A 86 -19.66 -7.98 16.79
C PHE A 86 -18.37 -8.42 17.49
N PHE A 87 -17.29 -8.63 16.74
CA PHE A 87 -15.99 -8.95 17.32
C PHE A 87 -15.47 -7.83 18.20
N TYR A 88 -15.44 -6.62 17.68
CA TYR A 88 -14.95 -5.43 18.39
C TYR A 88 -15.81 -5.11 19.62
N GLY A 89 -17.10 -5.34 19.56
CA GLY A 89 -17.99 -5.17 20.73
C GLY A 89 -17.78 -6.23 21.81
N LEU A 90 -17.64 -7.51 21.43
CA LEU A 90 -17.57 -8.60 22.41
C LEU A 90 -16.16 -8.82 22.96
N PHE A 91 -15.11 -8.70 22.14
CA PHE A 91 -13.75 -9.05 22.52
C PHE A 91 -13.21 -8.26 23.71
N PRO A 92 -13.26 -6.91 23.73
CA PRO A 92 -12.80 -6.13 24.88
C PRO A 92 -13.57 -6.46 26.16
N MET A 93 -14.88 -6.63 26.05
CA MET A 93 -15.73 -6.93 27.18
C MET A 93 -15.44 -8.33 27.77
N ILE A 94 -15.20 -9.31 26.89
CA ILE A 94 -14.78 -10.66 27.34
C ILE A 94 -13.42 -10.60 28.03
N LEU A 95 -12.47 -9.87 27.47
CA LEU A 95 -11.13 -9.74 28.03
C LEU A 95 -11.19 -9.22 29.47
N VAL A 96 -11.89 -8.10 29.67
CA VAL A 96 -12.06 -7.49 30.99
C VAL A 96 -12.80 -8.45 31.95
N ASN A 97 -13.88 -9.05 31.48
CA ASN A 97 -14.71 -9.95 32.31
C ASN A 97 -13.94 -11.21 32.70
N LEU A 98 -13.16 -11.80 31.78
CA LEU A 98 -12.41 -13.02 32.02
C LEU A 98 -11.32 -12.81 33.08
N PHE A 99 -10.55 -11.73 32.98
CA PHE A 99 -9.52 -11.39 33.96
C PHE A 99 -10.12 -10.97 35.31
N TYR A 100 -11.18 -10.18 35.29
CA TYR A 100 -11.90 -9.79 36.50
C TYR A 100 -12.39 -11.04 37.29
N ARG A 101 -13.03 -11.99 36.62
CA ARG A 101 -13.49 -13.22 37.21
C ARG A 101 -12.33 -14.11 37.67
N GLY A 102 -11.25 -14.15 36.88
CA GLY A 102 -10.04 -14.87 37.29
C GLY A 102 -9.47 -14.32 38.60
N LEU A 103 -9.34 -13.01 38.71
CA LEU A 103 -8.89 -12.37 39.95
C LEU A 103 -9.87 -12.61 41.11
N SER A 104 -11.16 -12.45 40.87
CA SER A 104 -12.19 -12.61 41.92
C SER A 104 -12.26 -14.04 42.43
N TYR A 105 -12.08 -15.05 41.57
CA TYR A 105 -12.26 -16.43 41.93
C TYR A 105 -10.99 -17.13 42.45
N PHE A 106 -9.83 -16.71 41.95
CA PHE A 106 -8.57 -17.35 42.31
C PHE A 106 -7.74 -16.53 43.33
N VAL A 107 -7.79 -15.18 43.26
CA VAL A 107 -6.95 -14.32 44.11
C VAL A 107 -7.67 -13.93 45.42
N LEU A 108 -8.94 -13.55 45.32
CA LEU A 108 -9.71 -13.05 46.46
C LEU A 108 -9.78 -14.04 47.64
N PRO A 109 -9.96 -15.36 47.43
CA PRO A 109 -9.97 -16.32 48.51
C PRO A 109 -8.67 -16.40 49.33
N PHE A 110 -7.50 -16.16 48.68
CA PHE A 110 -6.19 -16.12 49.34
C PHE A 110 -6.02 -14.89 50.23
N LEU A 111 -6.80 -13.83 50.00
CA LEU A 111 -6.79 -12.63 50.83
C LEU A 111 -7.70 -12.71 52.05
N GLY A 112 -8.18 -13.94 52.39
CA GLY A 112 -8.98 -14.21 53.58
C GLY A 112 -10.43 -13.70 53.51
N GLN A 113 -10.88 -13.27 52.36
CA GLN A 113 -12.28 -12.83 52.17
C GLN A 113 -13.08 -13.90 51.44
N GLY A 114 -13.66 -14.80 52.20
CA GLY A 114 -14.73 -15.67 51.69
C GLY A 114 -15.95 -14.81 51.39
N GLN A 115 -16.37 -14.79 50.10
CA GLN A 115 -17.64 -14.21 49.64
C GLN A 115 -18.11 -12.95 50.40
N VAL A 116 -17.44 -11.84 50.17
CA VAL A 116 -17.95 -10.56 50.66
C VAL A 116 -18.97 -10.07 49.63
N HIS A 117 -20.22 -10.03 50.01
CA HIS A 117 -21.32 -9.46 49.24
C HIS A 117 -21.29 -7.93 49.10
N ASP A 118 -20.22 -7.30 49.54
CA ASP A 118 -20.04 -5.84 49.38
C ASP A 118 -19.30 -5.54 48.10
N ASP A 119 -20.03 -5.53 46.98
CA ASP A 119 -19.55 -5.19 45.63
C ASP A 119 -18.93 -3.79 45.55
N TYR A 120 -18.97 -2.99 46.60
CA TYR A 120 -18.47 -1.63 46.67
C TYR A 120 -17.42 -1.42 47.76
N SER A 121 -16.68 -2.43 48.10
CA SER A 121 -15.57 -2.33 49.07
C SER A 121 -14.31 -1.74 48.40
N LEU A 122 -13.35 -1.22 49.23
CA LEU A 122 -12.05 -0.74 48.71
C LEU A 122 -11.27 -1.88 48.01
N ILE A 123 -11.44 -3.14 48.48
CA ILE A 123 -10.78 -4.29 47.88
C ILE A 123 -11.29 -4.54 46.47
N TRP A 124 -12.57 -4.40 46.21
CA TRP A 124 -13.14 -4.53 44.89
C TRP A 124 -12.64 -3.42 43.95
N LEU A 125 -12.50 -2.21 44.44
CA LEU A 125 -11.90 -1.13 43.65
C LEU A 125 -10.43 -1.43 43.27
N CYS A 126 -9.65 -2.00 44.22
CA CYS A 126 -8.29 -2.44 43.94
C CYS A 126 -8.25 -3.56 42.87
N ILE A 127 -9.17 -4.52 42.95
CA ILE A 127 -9.27 -5.60 41.96
C ILE A 127 -9.60 -5.07 40.59
N ILE A 128 -10.51 -4.10 40.45
CA ILE A 128 -10.87 -3.50 39.18
C ILE A 128 -9.68 -2.74 38.57
N ILE A 129 -8.97 -1.96 39.36
CA ILE A 129 -7.76 -1.26 38.93
C ILE A 129 -6.67 -2.27 38.50
N PHE A 130 -6.47 -3.31 39.28
CA PHE A 130 -5.50 -4.35 38.96
C PHE A 130 -5.88 -5.14 37.70
N ASN A 131 -7.15 -5.46 37.52
CA ASN A 131 -7.70 -6.06 36.31
C ASN A 131 -7.41 -5.20 35.05
N PHE A 132 -7.58 -3.88 35.17
CA PHE A 132 -7.26 -2.97 34.09
C PHE A 132 -5.79 -3.06 33.67
N PHE A 133 -4.87 -3.00 34.64
CA PHE A 133 -3.43 -3.10 34.34
C PHE A 133 -3.05 -4.48 33.76
N ILE A 134 -3.63 -5.57 34.24
CA ILE A 134 -3.44 -6.90 33.66
C ILE A 134 -3.96 -6.96 32.23
N SER A 135 -5.14 -6.41 31.96
CA SER A 135 -5.72 -6.35 30.62
C SER A 135 -4.86 -5.56 29.66
N LEU A 136 -4.32 -4.41 30.08
CA LEU A 136 -3.39 -3.62 29.29
C LEU A 136 -2.04 -4.32 29.07
N ALA A 137 -1.49 -4.96 30.10
CA ALA A 137 -0.26 -5.73 30.01
C ALA A 137 -0.42 -6.92 29.05
N PHE A 138 -1.55 -7.58 29.09
CA PHE A 138 -1.89 -8.66 28.17
C PHE A 138 -2.01 -8.17 26.73
N LEU A 139 -2.71 -7.07 26.47
CA LEU A 139 -2.81 -6.47 25.15
C LEU A 139 -1.43 -6.03 24.62
N LYS A 140 -0.58 -5.49 25.49
CA LYS A 140 0.81 -5.13 25.13
C LYS A 140 1.67 -6.38 24.87
N TRP A 141 1.52 -7.43 25.67
CA TRP A 141 2.25 -8.69 25.47
C TRP A 141 1.84 -9.39 24.18
N LEU A 142 0.56 -9.26 23.79
CA LEU A 142 0.05 -9.78 22.55
C LEU A 142 0.69 -9.09 21.33
N ASP A 143 1.12 -7.84 21.49
CA ASP A 143 1.69 -6.97 20.43
C ASP A 143 0.92 -7.02 19.10
N TYR A 144 -0.42 -6.99 19.22
CA TYR A 144 -1.32 -7.23 18.12
C TYR A 144 -2.11 -5.97 17.75
N ASP A 145 -2.02 -5.56 16.47
CA ASP A 145 -2.84 -4.49 15.93
C ASP A 145 -4.19 -5.03 15.42
N PHE A 146 -5.20 -4.93 16.26
CA PHE A 146 -6.56 -5.35 15.90
C PHE A 146 -7.18 -4.55 14.75
N THR A 147 -6.65 -3.36 14.45
CA THR A 147 -7.15 -2.54 13.31
C THR A 147 -6.83 -3.21 11.97
N SER A 148 -5.78 -4.03 11.92
CA SER A 148 -5.40 -4.81 10.75
C SER A 148 -6.49 -5.78 10.27
N LEU A 149 -7.37 -6.24 11.18
CA LEU A 149 -8.52 -7.10 10.85
C LEU A 149 -9.48 -6.45 9.84
N ARG A 150 -9.52 -5.12 9.80
CA ARG A 150 -10.36 -4.37 8.85
C ARG A 150 -9.94 -4.59 7.40
N ARG A 151 -8.65 -4.86 7.16
CA ARG A 151 -8.10 -5.12 5.82
C ARG A 151 -8.43 -6.53 5.33
N GLU A 152 -8.53 -7.49 6.26
CA GLU A 152 -8.74 -8.91 5.95
C GLU A 152 -10.21 -9.28 5.80
N ILE A 153 -11.13 -8.37 6.08
CA ILE A 153 -12.57 -8.64 6.08
C ILE A 153 -13.13 -9.04 4.70
N LEU A 154 -12.41 -8.75 3.62
CA LEU A 154 -12.78 -9.15 2.26
C LEU A 154 -12.52 -10.65 2.00
N ASP A 155 -11.63 -11.28 2.77
CA ASP A 155 -11.35 -12.72 2.64
C ASP A 155 -12.52 -13.56 3.21
N LYS A 156 -13.14 -14.39 2.35
CA LYS A 156 -14.25 -15.28 2.73
C LYS A 156 -13.87 -16.29 3.81
N ALA A 157 -12.62 -16.80 3.80
CA ALA A 157 -12.14 -17.75 4.80
C ALA A 157 -12.01 -17.07 6.15
N PHE A 158 -11.49 -15.85 6.18
CA PHE A 158 -11.44 -15.02 7.37
C PHE A 158 -12.83 -14.74 7.95
N GLN A 159 -13.78 -14.33 7.11
CA GLN A 159 -15.16 -14.08 7.55
C GLN A 159 -15.82 -15.31 8.20
N LYS A 160 -15.57 -16.52 7.66
CA LYS A 160 -16.09 -17.76 8.23
C LYS A 160 -15.48 -18.05 9.60
N SER A 161 -14.19 -17.84 9.75
CA SER A 161 -13.48 -17.99 11.03
C SER A 161 -13.94 -16.96 12.05
N LEU A 162 -14.06 -15.69 11.66
CA LEU A 162 -14.58 -14.61 12.51
C LEU A 162 -16.00 -14.88 13.00
N THR A 163 -16.87 -15.41 12.14
CA THR A 163 -18.23 -15.79 12.52
C THR A 163 -18.21 -16.87 13.61
N LYS A 164 -17.36 -17.89 13.49
CA LYS A 164 -17.21 -18.93 14.53
C LYS A 164 -16.72 -18.35 15.86
N ILE A 165 -15.73 -17.45 15.79
CA ILE A 165 -15.19 -16.76 16.96
C ILE A 165 -16.29 -15.96 17.68
N ASN A 166 -17.06 -15.18 16.92
CA ASN A 166 -18.18 -14.40 17.49
C ASN A 166 -19.23 -15.29 18.19
N TRP A 167 -19.60 -16.42 17.57
CA TRP A 167 -20.51 -17.37 18.19
C TRP A 167 -19.99 -17.95 19.51
N ILE A 168 -18.69 -18.28 19.57
CA ILE A 168 -18.08 -18.81 20.78
C ILE A 168 -17.99 -17.72 21.86
N MET A 169 -17.67 -16.48 21.49
CA MET A 169 -17.69 -15.34 22.40
C MET A 169 -19.10 -15.07 22.97
N GLY A 170 -20.11 -15.12 22.10
CA GLY A 170 -21.50 -15.00 22.52
C GLY A 170 -21.95 -16.13 23.46
N ALA A 171 -21.57 -17.37 23.16
CA ALA A 171 -21.83 -18.54 24.02
C ALA A 171 -21.15 -18.39 25.39
N TYR A 172 -19.92 -17.88 25.44
CA TYR A 172 -19.24 -17.60 26.71
C TYR A 172 -20.08 -16.67 27.58
N TYR A 173 -20.50 -15.52 27.04
CA TYR A 173 -21.32 -14.59 27.82
C TYR A 173 -22.64 -15.19 28.27
N LEU A 174 -23.32 -15.92 27.39
CA LEU A 174 -24.58 -16.56 27.73
C LEU A 174 -24.40 -17.54 28.90
N VAL A 175 -23.40 -18.40 28.84
CA VAL A 175 -23.15 -19.40 29.88
C VAL A 175 -22.73 -18.75 31.20
N ILE A 176 -21.75 -17.83 31.16
CA ILE A 176 -21.20 -17.25 32.38
C ILE A 176 -22.17 -16.32 33.09
N GLN A 177 -22.99 -15.57 32.37
CA GLN A 177 -23.98 -14.67 32.95
C GLN A 177 -25.19 -15.46 33.51
N THR A 178 -25.58 -16.52 32.81
CA THR A 178 -26.62 -17.43 33.33
C THR A 178 -26.18 -18.09 34.62
N LEU A 179 -24.94 -18.58 34.69
CA LEU A 179 -24.38 -19.14 35.93
C LEU A 179 -24.32 -18.09 37.04
N SER A 180 -23.92 -16.87 36.73
CA SER A 180 -23.89 -15.77 37.72
C SER A 180 -25.28 -15.46 38.25
N TYR A 181 -26.30 -15.40 37.40
CA TYR A 181 -27.67 -15.19 37.82
C TYR A 181 -28.14 -16.29 38.78
N PHE A 182 -27.95 -17.59 38.46
CA PHE A 182 -28.35 -18.68 39.31
C PHE A 182 -27.59 -18.69 40.64
N GLU A 183 -26.33 -18.28 40.65
CA GLU A 183 -25.53 -18.23 41.88
C GLU A 183 -25.95 -17.09 42.80
N TYR A 184 -26.16 -15.87 42.26
CA TYR A 184 -26.50 -14.70 43.06
C TYR A 184 -27.97 -14.64 43.45
N GLU A 185 -28.89 -14.93 42.53
CA GLU A 185 -30.33 -14.75 42.77
C GLU A 185 -30.99 -16.01 43.29
N GLN A 186 -30.51 -17.19 42.90
CA GLN A 186 -31.13 -18.48 43.28
C GLN A 186 -30.34 -19.22 44.36
N GLY A 187 -29.17 -18.71 44.78
CA GLY A 187 -28.32 -19.30 45.80
C GLY A 187 -27.72 -20.67 45.42
N ILE A 188 -27.73 -21.04 44.16
CA ILE A 188 -27.21 -22.32 43.67
C ILE A 188 -25.69 -22.31 43.69
N GLN A 189 -25.06 -23.13 44.54
CA GLN A 189 -23.61 -23.23 44.63
C GLN A 189 -23.03 -23.99 43.44
N SER A 190 -22.48 -23.28 42.46
CA SER A 190 -21.86 -23.86 41.26
C SER A 190 -20.35 -23.59 41.17
N LYS A 191 -19.66 -23.39 42.30
CA LYS A 191 -18.25 -22.97 42.39
C LYS A 191 -17.31 -23.78 41.49
N THR A 192 -17.36 -25.13 41.62
CA THR A 192 -16.47 -26.01 40.85
C THR A 192 -16.72 -25.94 39.35
N VAL A 193 -18.00 -25.96 38.96
CA VAL A 193 -18.39 -25.87 37.53
C VAL A 193 -17.95 -24.53 36.93
N ARG A 194 -18.15 -23.44 37.66
CA ARG A 194 -17.74 -22.10 37.27
C ARG A 194 -16.22 -21.99 37.09
N HIS A 195 -15.42 -22.52 38.03
CA HIS A 195 -13.96 -22.52 37.89
C HIS A 195 -13.50 -23.31 36.65
N LEU A 196 -14.07 -24.50 36.42
CA LEU A 196 -13.75 -25.30 35.22
C LEU A 196 -14.11 -24.60 33.95
N ILE A 197 -15.28 -23.98 33.88
CA ILE A 197 -15.72 -23.19 32.71
C ILE A 197 -14.78 -22.00 32.47
N LEU A 198 -14.40 -21.27 33.51
CA LEU A 198 -13.50 -20.13 33.41
C LEU A 198 -12.12 -20.55 32.86
N VAL A 199 -11.53 -21.61 33.43
CA VAL A 199 -10.23 -22.14 32.96
C VAL A 199 -10.33 -22.62 31.53
N PHE A 200 -11.39 -23.35 31.17
CA PHE A 200 -11.64 -23.80 29.81
C PHE A 200 -11.70 -22.61 28.81
N TYR A 201 -12.49 -21.59 29.13
CA TYR A 201 -12.61 -20.43 28.25
C TYR A 201 -11.33 -19.58 28.19
N LEU A 202 -10.57 -19.50 29.27
CA LEU A 202 -9.28 -18.81 29.28
C LEU A 202 -8.30 -19.50 28.32
N LEU A 203 -8.15 -20.82 28.40
CA LEU A 203 -7.30 -21.59 27.50
C LEU A 203 -7.80 -21.53 26.06
N PHE A 204 -9.11 -21.64 25.88
CA PHE A 204 -9.74 -21.54 24.57
C PHE A 204 -9.54 -20.15 23.95
N PHE A 205 -9.73 -19.07 24.72
CA PHE A 205 -9.54 -17.69 24.28
C PHE A 205 -8.08 -17.42 23.87
N MET A 206 -7.12 -17.92 24.66
CA MET A 206 -5.70 -17.87 24.28
C MET A 206 -5.43 -18.61 22.96
N GLY A 207 -6.03 -19.77 22.77
CA GLY A 207 -5.93 -20.55 21.52
C GLY A 207 -6.51 -19.81 20.32
N VAL A 208 -7.67 -19.17 20.49
CA VAL A 208 -8.32 -18.36 19.43
C VAL A 208 -7.44 -17.18 19.03
N ILE A 209 -6.90 -16.45 20.02
CA ILE A 209 -6.02 -15.31 19.77
C ILE A 209 -4.77 -15.76 19.03
N LYS A 210 -4.11 -16.82 19.52
CA LYS A 210 -2.92 -17.37 18.85
C LYS A 210 -3.22 -17.78 17.41
N LYS A 211 -4.35 -18.44 17.17
CA LYS A 211 -4.76 -18.82 15.81
C LYS A 211 -5.00 -17.61 14.91
N LEU A 212 -5.63 -16.57 15.46
CA LEU A 212 -5.86 -15.31 14.73
C LEU A 212 -4.54 -14.61 14.39
N ASP A 213 -3.63 -14.50 15.35
CA ASP A 213 -2.29 -13.91 15.15
C ASP A 213 -1.50 -14.69 14.08
N THR A 214 -1.46 -16.03 14.16
CA THR A 214 -0.79 -16.86 13.16
C THR A 214 -1.39 -16.65 11.77
N TYR A 215 -2.71 -16.69 11.64
CA TYR A 215 -3.40 -16.49 10.36
C TYR A 215 -3.04 -15.15 9.72
N LEU A 216 -3.00 -14.08 10.51
CA LEU A 216 -2.70 -12.75 10.00
C LEU A 216 -1.22 -12.58 9.64
N LYS A 217 -0.33 -13.16 10.43
CA LYS A 217 1.11 -13.20 10.10
C LYS A 217 1.38 -13.96 8.81
N ASP A 218 0.71 -15.09 8.61
CA ASP A 218 0.84 -15.89 7.40
C ASP A 218 0.33 -15.11 6.17
N LYS A 219 -0.82 -14.44 6.30
CA LYS A 219 -1.35 -13.56 5.23
C LYS A 219 -0.44 -12.37 4.92
N LEU A 220 0.13 -11.75 5.94
CA LEU A 220 1.09 -10.65 5.73
C LEU A 220 2.35 -11.17 5.02
N ARG A 221 2.88 -12.32 5.40
CA ARG A 221 4.02 -12.96 4.71
C ARG A 221 3.69 -13.24 3.26
N GLU A 222 2.54 -13.87 2.98
CA GLU A 222 2.10 -14.16 1.61
C GLU A 222 2.07 -12.89 0.73
N ARG A 223 1.58 -11.77 1.26
CA ARG A 223 1.60 -10.48 0.54
C ARG A 223 2.99 -9.95 0.30
N LEU A 224 3.85 -9.99 1.32
CA LEU A 224 5.25 -9.55 1.18
C LEU A 224 6.00 -10.39 0.15
N ASP A 225 5.78 -11.70 0.15
CA ASP A 225 6.39 -12.60 -0.85
C ASP A 225 5.89 -12.28 -2.27
N GLN A 226 4.58 -12.01 -2.44
CA GLN A 226 4.03 -11.59 -3.73
C GLN A 226 4.62 -10.25 -4.21
N GLU A 227 4.75 -9.26 -3.33
CA GLU A 227 5.41 -8.00 -3.66
C GLU A 227 6.87 -8.19 -4.04
N GLN A 228 7.61 -9.06 -3.34
CA GLN A 228 8.99 -9.37 -3.66
C GLN A 228 9.12 -10.02 -5.04
N VAL A 229 8.24 -10.97 -5.36
CA VAL A 229 8.23 -11.64 -6.68
C VAL A 229 7.96 -10.63 -7.80
N LEU A 230 7.02 -9.69 -7.60
CA LEU A 230 6.75 -8.64 -8.57
C LEU A 230 7.98 -7.73 -8.77
N ARG A 231 8.62 -7.26 -7.69
CA ARG A 231 9.86 -6.46 -7.78
C ARG A 231 11.00 -7.20 -8.48
N TYR A 232 11.12 -8.52 -8.23
CA TYR A 232 12.13 -9.34 -8.88
C TYR A 232 11.90 -9.42 -10.39
N ARG A 233 10.65 -9.62 -10.84
CA ARG A 233 10.28 -9.62 -12.26
C ARG A 233 10.54 -8.28 -12.94
N ASP A 234 10.23 -7.18 -12.27
CA ASP A 234 10.48 -5.85 -12.80
C ASP A 234 11.98 -5.58 -12.94
N MET A 235 12.78 -5.98 -11.96
CA MET A 235 14.24 -5.88 -12.01
C MET A 235 14.84 -6.77 -13.11
N GLU A 236 14.31 -7.96 -13.34
CA GLU A 236 14.75 -8.87 -14.43
C GLU A 236 14.42 -8.29 -15.82
N ARG A 237 13.22 -7.67 -15.97
CA ARG A 237 12.85 -6.97 -17.20
C ARG A 237 13.77 -5.78 -17.47
N TYR A 238 14.05 -5.00 -16.43
CA TYR A 238 14.96 -3.86 -16.49
C TYR A 238 16.38 -4.33 -16.89
N SER A 239 16.89 -5.39 -16.27
CA SER A 239 18.21 -5.95 -16.59
C SER A 239 18.29 -6.41 -18.04
N ARG A 240 17.28 -7.12 -18.55
CA ARG A 240 17.20 -7.52 -19.97
C ARG A 240 17.23 -6.33 -20.92
N HIS A 241 16.46 -5.31 -20.62
CA HIS A 241 16.44 -4.10 -21.46
C HIS A 241 17.80 -3.39 -21.49
N ILE A 242 18.50 -3.34 -20.35
CA ILE A 242 19.87 -2.82 -20.29
C ILE A 242 20.83 -3.68 -21.14
N GLU A 243 20.74 -5.03 -21.06
CA GLU A 243 21.57 -5.91 -21.88
C GLU A 243 21.33 -5.73 -23.39
N GLU A 244 20.07 -5.51 -23.80
CA GLU A 244 19.72 -5.21 -25.19
C GLU A 244 20.34 -3.88 -25.64
N LEU A 245 20.24 -2.82 -24.85
CA LEU A 245 20.87 -1.53 -25.12
C LEU A 245 22.40 -1.66 -25.22
N TYR A 246 23.02 -2.42 -24.32
CA TYR A 246 24.48 -2.67 -24.39
C TYR A 246 24.88 -3.43 -25.67
N LYS A 247 24.08 -4.40 -26.12
CA LYS A 247 24.32 -5.11 -27.38
C LYS A 247 24.22 -4.16 -28.57
N GLU A 248 23.18 -3.32 -28.63
CA GLU A 248 23.02 -2.32 -29.70
C GLU A 248 24.20 -1.33 -29.75
N VAL A 249 24.59 -0.78 -28.61
CA VAL A 249 25.74 0.13 -28.50
C VAL A 249 27.05 -0.55 -28.89
N ARG A 250 27.24 -1.82 -28.51
CA ARG A 250 28.45 -2.58 -28.85
C ARG A 250 28.53 -2.87 -30.36
N SER A 251 27.42 -3.26 -30.99
CA SER A 251 27.33 -3.48 -32.43
C SER A 251 27.65 -2.20 -33.20
N PHE A 252 26.98 -1.10 -32.85
CA PHE A 252 27.24 0.20 -33.45
C PHE A 252 28.72 0.63 -33.34
N ARG A 253 29.34 0.46 -32.16
CA ARG A 253 30.76 0.78 -31.96
C ARG A 253 31.67 -0.06 -32.85
N HIS A 254 31.39 -1.35 -32.99
CA HIS A 254 32.16 -2.26 -33.86
C HIS A 254 32.07 -1.81 -35.31
N ASP A 255 30.86 -1.56 -35.83
CA ASP A 255 30.63 -1.20 -37.20
C ASP A 255 31.28 0.17 -37.55
N TYR A 256 31.13 1.13 -36.63
CA TYR A 256 31.76 2.46 -36.77
C TYR A 256 33.30 2.37 -36.75
N THR A 257 33.88 1.50 -35.90
CA THR A 257 35.34 1.28 -35.84
C THR A 257 35.86 0.66 -37.13
N ASN A 258 35.13 -0.30 -37.70
CA ASN A 258 35.48 -0.94 -38.98
C ASN A 258 35.45 0.09 -40.11
N LEU A 259 34.45 0.94 -40.18
CA LEU A 259 34.33 2.02 -41.12
C LEU A 259 35.53 2.99 -41.07
N LEU A 260 35.86 3.45 -39.88
CA LEU A 260 36.99 4.36 -39.67
C LEU A 260 38.33 3.69 -40.02
N THR A 261 38.48 2.38 -39.77
CA THR A 261 39.68 1.64 -40.10
C THR A 261 39.85 1.48 -41.63
N SER A 262 38.75 1.16 -42.31
CA SER A 262 38.77 1.04 -43.79
C SER A 262 39.04 2.38 -44.46
N LEU A 263 38.44 3.48 -43.95
CA LEU A 263 38.78 4.83 -44.46
C LEU A 263 40.23 5.22 -44.22
N ARG A 264 40.81 4.87 -43.05
CA ARG A 264 42.22 5.17 -42.76
C ARG A 264 43.14 4.40 -43.67
N LEU A 265 42.91 3.13 -43.95
CA LEU A 265 43.70 2.28 -44.87
C LEU A 265 43.66 2.88 -46.29
N GLY A 266 42.48 3.21 -46.81
CA GLY A 266 42.34 3.83 -48.11
C GLY A 266 43.09 5.19 -48.24
N ILE A 267 43.13 5.98 -47.17
CA ILE A 267 43.91 7.24 -47.13
C ILE A 267 45.41 6.97 -47.06
N GLU A 268 45.87 6.01 -46.23
CA GLU A 268 47.31 5.63 -46.11
C GLU A 268 47.85 5.00 -47.36
N GLU A 269 47.04 4.27 -48.12
CA GLU A 269 47.44 3.64 -49.42
C GLU A 269 47.17 4.52 -50.64
N GLU A 270 46.68 5.78 -50.43
CA GLU A 270 46.28 6.73 -51.50
C GLU A 270 45.27 6.09 -52.49
N ASP A 271 44.50 5.07 -52.03
CA ASP A 271 43.53 4.38 -52.85
C ASP A 271 42.15 5.11 -52.78
N MET A 272 41.97 6.01 -53.76
CA MET A 272 40.74 6.79 -53.92
C MET A 272 39.54 5.92 -54.27
N GLU A 273 39.74 4.72 -54.83
CA GLU A 273 38.67 3.83 -55.21
C GLU A 273 38.12 3.14 -53.97
N GLN A 274 38.99 2.70 -53.06
CA GLN A 274 38.63 2.14 -51.75
C GLN A 274 37.97 3.19 -50.82
N ILE A 275 38.48 4.42 -50.79
CA ILE A 275 37.84 5.55 -50.05
C ILE A 275 36.44 5.78 -50.58
N LYS A 276 36.27 5.73 -51.92
CA LYS A 276 34.98 5.94 -52.57
C LYS A 276 34.00 4.77 -52.33
N GLU A 277 34.51 3.53 -52.32
CA GLU A 277 33.68 2.36 -51.94
C GLU A 277 33.20 2.43 -50.51
N VAL A 278 34.06 2.79 -49.56
CA VAL A 278 33.66 2.98 -48.14
C VAL A 278 32.72 4.18 -48.03
N TYR A 279 32.98 5.28 -48.70
CA TYR A 279 32.08 6.44 -48.79
C TYR A 279 30.75 6.05 -49.43
N ASP A 280 30.76 5.28 -50.51
CA ASP A 280 29.58 4.82 -51.21
C ASP A 280 28.82 3.73 -50.39
N SER A 281 29.49 2.84 -49.67
CA SER A 281 28.83 1.88 -48.81
C SER A 281 28.16 2.54 -47.59
N VAL A 282 28.75 3.60 -47.06
CA VAL A 282 28.18 4.38 -45.92
C VAL A 282 27.16 5.39 -46.37
N LEU A 283 27.32 5.95 -47.57
CA LEU A 283 26.53 7.07 -48.05
C LEU A 283 25.62 6.74 -49.24
N LYS A 284 25.85 5.66 -50.00
CA LYS A 284 24.97 5.25 -51.08
C LYS A 284 23.72 4.53 -50.65
N ASP A 285 23.79 3.70 -49.60
CA ASP A 285 22.59 3.24 -48.88
C ASP A 285 21.86 4.41 -48.22
N SER A 286 22.57 5.52 -48.02
CA SER A 286 22.06 6.79 -47.47
C SER A 286 21.67 7.81 -48.55
N SER A 287 22.28 7.82 -49.74
CA SER A 287 22.25 9.00 -50.62
C SER A 287 20.99 9.16 -51.48
N GLU A 288 20.24 8.12 -51.76
CA GLU A 288 18.88 8.28 -52.34
C GLU A 288 17.84 8.75 -51.33
N LYS A 289 18.10 8.56 -50.02
CA LYS A 289 17.23 8.98 -48.93
C LYS A 289 17.80 10.15 -48.09
N LEU A 290 19.04 10.57 -48.29
CA LEU A 290 19.75 11.59 -47.49
C LEU A 290 19.76 12.98 -48.14
N GLN A 291 19.15 13.19 -49.32
CA GLN A 291 19.13 14.54 -49.92
C GLN A 291 18.30 15.54 -49.11
N ASP A 292 17.30 15.06 -48.33
CA ASP A 292 16.49 15.93 -47.47
C ASP A 292 16.93 15.98 -45.99
N ASN A 293 17.67 14.98 -45.48
CA ASN A 293 17.95 14.84 -44.03
C ASN A 293 19.45 14.93 -43.65
N LYS A 294 20.30 15.45 -44.52
CA LYS A 294 21.78 15.54 -44.27
C LYS A 294 22.14 16.48 -43.10
N TYR A 295 21.19 17.29 -42.62
CA TYR A 295 21.40 18.24 -41.54
C TYR A 295 21.09 17.69 -40.15
N ASP A 296 20.25 16.65 -39.98
CA ASP A 296 19.73 16.28 -38.67
C ASP A 296 20.70 15.41 -37.86
N LEU A 297 21.45 14.49 -38.47
CA LEU A 297 22.52 13.77 -37.81
C LEU A 297 23.72 14.67 -37.43
N GLY A 298 23.96 15.76 -38.19
CA GLY A 298 24.98 16.74 -37.87
C GLY A 298 24.72 17.47 -36.55
N ARG A 299 23.45 17.58 -36.12
CA ARG A 299 23.07 18.22 -34.86
C ARG A 299 23.36 17.39 -33.63
N LEU A 300 23.53 16.05 -33.79
CA LEU A 300 24.00 15.16 -32.72
C LEU A 300 25.46 15.45 -32.31
N VAL A 301 26.20 16.26 -33.08
CA VAL A 301 27.58 16.67 -32.70
C VAL A 301 27.57 17.37 -31.34
N ASN A 302 26.51 18.13 -31.03
CA ASN A 302 26.36 18.88 -29.79
C ASN A 302 26.01 18.01 -28.57
N VAL A 303 25.75 16.71 -28.74
CA VAL A 303 25.54 15.75 -27.60
C VAL A 303 26.91 15.23 -27.16
N ARG A 304 27.36 15.57 -25.92
CA ARG A 304 28.64 15.09 -25.37
C ARG A 304 28.61 13.63 -25.00
N ASP A 305 27.50 13.16 -24.45
CA ASP A 305 27.34 11.78 -24.00
C ASP A 305 27.32 10.80 -25.18
N ARG A 306 28.38 9.99 -25.32
CA ARG A 306 28.50 9.03 -26.43
C ARG A 306 27.39 8.00 -26.45
N ALA A 307 26.90 7.56 -25.25
CA ALA A 307 25.82 6.60 -25.16
C ALA A 307 24.49 7.19 -25.65
N LEU A 308 24.19 8.46 -25.29
CA LEU A 308 23.01 9.18 -25.76
C LEU A 308 23.07 9.42 -27.27
N LYS A 309 24.22 9.85 -27.78
CA LYS A 309 24.46 10.02 -29.22
C LYS A 309 24.19 8.73 -30.01
N SER A 310 24.71 7.60 -29.52
CA SER A 310 24.50 6.27 -30.13
C SER A 310 23.03 5.83 -30.06
N LEU A 311 22.38 6.05 -28.94
CA LEU A 311 20.95 5.73 -28.76
C LEU A 311 20.08 6.51 -29.76
N LEU A 312 20.25 7.84 -29.83
CA LEU A 312 19.48 8.69 -30.74
C LEU A 312 19.75 8.35 -32.22
N ALA A 313 21.00 8.05 -32.58
CA ALA A 313 21.35 7.59 -33.94
C ALA A 313 20.64 6.24 -34.26
N GLY A 314 20.61 5.27 -33.33
CA GLY A 314 19.88 4.03 -33.52
C GLY A 314 18.37 4.23 -33.69
N LYS A 315 17.75 5.14 -32.89
CA LYS A 315 16.32 5.47 -33.01
C LYS A 315 16.03 6.20 -34.34
N PHE A 316 16.92 7.08 -34.79
CA PHE A 316 16.83 7.71 -36.10
C PHE A 316 16.79 6.66 -37.23
N LEU A 317 17.72 5.69 -37.22
CA LEU A 317 17.73 4.63 -38.22
C LEU A 317 16.44 3.79 -38.18
N LYS A 318 15.96 3.44 -36.98
CA LYS A 318 14.71 2.68 -36.78
C LYS A 318 13.48 3.45 -37.32
N ALA A 319 13.42 4.75 -37.10
CA ALA A 319 12.34 5.60 -37.60
C ALA A 319 12.38 5.68 -39.15
N ARG A 320 13.56 5.85 -39.71
CA ARG A 320 13.80 5.88 -41.18
C ARG A 320 13.32 4.57 -41.82
N ASP A 321 13.69 3.42 -41.27
CA ASP A 321 13.28 2.12 -41.80
C ASP A 321 11.76 1.94 -41.84
N LYS A 322 11.04 2.70 -41.01
CA LYS A 322 9.58 2.78 -41.00
C LYS A 322 8.98 3.94 -41.80
N ASN A 323 9.80 4.67 -42.57
CA ASN A 323 9.41 5.87 -43.35
C ASN A 323 8.82 6.99 -42.48
N ILE A 324 9.33 7.19 -41.28
CA ILE A 324 8.95 8.25 -40.36
C ILE A 324 9.96 9.39 -40.49
N VAL A 325 9.49 10.61 -40.68
CA VAL A 325 10.33 11.83 -40.65
C VAL A 325 10.79 12.04 -39.20
N PHE A 326 12.11 12.01 -39.01
CA PHE A 326 12.69 12.08 -37.66
C PHE A 326 13.61 13.30 -37.56
N ASN A 327 13.22 14.29 -36.80
CA ASN A 327 13.95 15.54 -36.60
C ASN A 327 14.62 15.56 -35.22
N VAL A 328 15.87 16.05 -35.18
CA VAL A 328 16.61 16.24 -33.94
C VAL A 328 17.11 17.68 -33.85
N GLU A 329 16.84 18.32 -32.73
CA GLU A 329 17.26 19.69 -32.46
C GLU A 329 18.05 19.75 -31.13
N VAL A 330 19.36 20.03 -31.26
CA VAL A 330 20.29 20.22 -30.14
C VAL A 330 21.14 21.47 -30.47
N PRO A 331 20.62 22.66 -30.14
CA PRO A 331 21.27 23.93 -30.58
C PRO A 331 22.61 24.19 -29.88
N GLU A 332 22.77 23.73 -28.64
CA GLU A 332 23.96 23.94 -27.82
C GLU A 332 24.60 22.62 -27.39
N GLU A 333 25.84 22.66 -26.96
CA GLU A 333 26.53 21.47 -26.44
C GLU A 333 25.91 21.03 -25.12
N ILE A 334 25.40 19.77 -25.05
CA ILE A 334 24.67 19.23 -23.93
C ILE A 334 25.36 17.98 -23.39
N GLN A 335 25.48 17.94 -22.06
CA GLN A 335 25.81 16.79 -21.26
C GLN A 335 24.73 16.61 -20.22
N VAL A 336 24.25 15.38 -19.98
CA VAL A 336 23.18 15.11 -19.01
C VAL A 336 23.71 15.29 -17.58
N GLU A 337 23.20 16.29 -16.88
CA GLU A 337 23.61 16.65 -15.51
C GLU A 337 22.45 16.57 -14.49
N GLY A 338 21.21 16.70 -14.96
CA GLY A 338 20.02 16.75 -14.10
C GLY A 338 19.55 15.41 -13.52
N MET A 339 20.04 14.27 -14.05
CA MET A 339 19.78 12.93 -13.54
C MET A 339 20.89 11.95 -13.92
N ARG A 340 20.86 10.73 -13.35
CA ARG A 340 21.82 9.69 -13.75
C ARG A 340 21.68 9.36 -15.22
N LEU A 341 22.80 9.36 -15.97
CA LEU A 341 22.81 9.10 -17.40
C LEU A 341 22.03 7.83 -17.79
N LEU A 342 22.16 6.76 -17.04
CA LEU A 342 21.47 5.49 -17.32
C LEU A 342 19.95 5.62 -17.22
N ASP A 343 19.45 6.35 -16.24
CA ASP A 343 18.02 6.60 -16.06
C ASP A 343 17.48 7.48 -17.20
N PHE A 344 18.25 8.50 -17.60
CA PHE A 344 17.90 9.34 -18.76
C PHE A 344 17.87 8.53 -20.06
N LEU A 345 18.88 7.69 -20.32
CA LEU A 345 18.90 6.82 -21.49
C LEU A 345 17.69 5.87 -21.53
N THR A 346 17.29 5.34 -20.37
CA THR A 346 16.11 4.48 -20.26
C THR A 346 14.83 5.25 -20.61
N ILE A 347 14.65 6.46 -20.06
CA ILE A 347 13.51 7.33 -20.38
C ILE A 347 13.49 7.62 -21.88
N VAL A 348 14.58 8.15 -22.43
CA VAL A 348 14.68 8.52 -23.86
C VAL A 348 14.40 7.33 -24.76
N SER A 349 14.95 6.14 -24.42
CA SER A 349 14.69 4.94 -25.22
C SER A 349 13.20 4.58 -25.26
N ILE A 350 12.53 4.59 -24.11
CA ILE A 350 11.11 4.26 -24.01
C ILE A 350 10.25 5.29 -24.73
N LEU A 351 10.53 6.60 -24.54
CA LEU A 351 9.76 7.66 -25.18
C LEU A 351 9.94 7.65 -26.70
N CYS A 352 11.16 7.42 -27.19
CA CYS A 352 11.43 7.30 -28.64
C CYS A 352 10.73 6.07 -29.25
N ASP A 353 10.78 4.90 -28.59
CA ASP A 353 10.10 3.72 -29.08
C ASP A 353 8.59 3.94 -29.16
N ASN A 354 7.98 4.52 -28.13
CA ASN A 354 6.56 4.86 -28.12
C ASN A 354 6.20 5.85 -29.23
N ALA A 355 7.00 6.88 -29.42
CA ALA A 355 6.81 7.89 -30.45
C ALA A 355 6.88 7.29 -31.88
N ILE A 356 7.92 6.49 -32.15
CA ILE A 356 8.09 5.80 -33.43
C ILE A 356 6.93 4.83 -33.69
N GLU A 357 6.51 4.04 -32.68
CA GLU A 357 5.41 3.11 -32.83
C GLU A 357 4.06 3.80 -33.09
N ALA A 358 3.78 4.90 -32.38
CA ALA A 358 2.53 5.64 -32.55
C ALA A 358 2.46 6.37 -33.90
N SER A 359 3.60 6.89 -34.39
CA SER A 359 3.66 7.60 -35.65
C SER A 359 3.44 6.72 -36.87
N VAL A 360 3.71 5.40 -36.82
CA VAL A 360 3.49 4.50 -37.97
C VAL A 360 2.05 4.53 -38.48
N GLU A 361 1.10 4.71 -37.57
CA GLU A 361 -0.35 4.69 -37.92
C GLU A 361 -0.90 6.09 -38.27
N ALA A 362 -0.10 7.17 -38.13
CA ALA A 362 -0.52 8.52 -38.40
C ALA A 362 -0.56 8.81 -39.91
N SER A 363 -1.37 9.79 -40.30
CA SER A 363 -1.51 10.22 -41.72
C SER A 363 -0.24 10.84 -42.27
N GLN A 364 0.53 11.53 -41.42
CA GLN A 364 1.84 12.09 -41.73
C GLN A 364 2.83 11.70 -40.64
N PRO A 365 3.52 10.55 -40.79
CA PRO A 365 4.41 10.03 -39.79
C PRO A 365 5.60 10.95 -39.51
N HIS A 366 5.65 11.52 -38.30
CA HIS A 366 6.82 12.33 -37.89
C HIS A 366 7.10 12.16 -36.38
N VAL A 367 8.39 12.30 -36.05
CA VAL A 367 8.89 12.37 -34.67
C VAL A 367 9.89 13.52 -34.62
N SER A 368 9.77 14.43 -33.67
CA SER A 368 10.70 15.52 -33.42
C SER A 368 11.23 15.44 -31.99
N ILE A 369 12.54 15.58 -31.87
CA ILE A 369 13.23 15.60 -30.57
C ILE A 369 13.97 16.92 -30.44
N ALA A 370 13.81 17.58 -29.28
CA ALA A 370 14.65 18.72 -28.95
C ALA A 370 15.29 18.50 -27.58
N PHE A 371 16.57 18.86 -27.43
CA PHE A 371 17.26 18.88 -26.17
C PHE A 371 17.88 20.25 -25.94
N LEU A 372 17.35 20.98 -24.98
CA LEU A 372 17.62 22.39 -24.75
C LEU A 372 18.21 22.59 -23.35
N LYS A 373 19.13 23.54 -23.21
CA LYS A 373 19.66 23.98 -21.92
C LYS A 373 19.33 25.46 -21.72
N ASN A 374 18.71 25.80 -20.60
CA ASN A 374 18.42 27.19 -20.23
C ASN A 374 18.93 27.42 -18.79
N GLY A 375 20.13 28.03 -18.70
CA GLY A 375 20.85 28.14 -17.44
C GLY A 375 21.19 26.77 -16.87
N ALA A 376 20.73 26.46 -15.65
CA ALA A 376 20.90 25.14 -15.03
C ALA A 376 19.83 24.12 -15.46
N GLN A 377 18.75 24.56 -16.09
CA GLN A 377 17.65 23.68 -16.46
C GLN A 377 17.93 22.99 -17.81
N GLU A 378 17.80 21.67 -17.82
CA GLU A 378 17.84 20.82 -19.02
C GLU A 378 16.43 20.37 -19.37
N THR A 379 16.06 20.48 -20.63
CA THR A 379 14.72 20.15 -21.14
C THR A 379 14.83 19.23 -22.33
N PHE A 380 14.34 18.01 -22.21
CA PHE A 380 14.20 17.07 -23.31
C PHE A 380 12.74 17.04 -23.76
N ILE A 381 12.52 17.32 -25.03
CA ILE A 381 11.18 17.35 -25.65
C ILE A 381 11.13 16.27 -26.71
N ILE A 382 10.06 15.49 -26.71
CA ILE A 382 9.74 14.58 -27.80
C ILE A 382 8.30 14.80 -28.23
N GLU A 383 8.10 14.92 -29.52
CA GLU A 383 6.80 15.09 -30.17
C GLU A 383 6.64 14.06 -31.26
N ASN A 384 5.45 13.53 -31.40
CA ASN A 384 5.12 12.61 -32.47
C ASN A 384 3.69 12.78 -32.98
N SER A 385 3.49 12.48 -34.25
CA SER A 385 2.15 12.36 -34.83
C SER A 385 1.44 11.12 -34.29
N ILE A 386 0.12 11.24 -34.11
CA ILE A 386 -0.77 10.15 -33.72
C ILE A 386 -1.98 10.08 -34.62
N LYS A 387 -2.62 8.92 -34.72
CA LYS A 387 -3.82 8.71 -35.51
C LYS A 387 -5.07 9.33 -34.89
N GLU A 388 -5.25 9.13 -33.60
CA GLU A 388 -6.40 9.58 -32.81
C GLU A 388 -5.90 10.17 -31.49
N GLU A 389 -6.64 11.14 -30.94
CA GLU A 389 -6.32 11.71 -29.64
C GLU A 389 -6.43 10.67 -28.54
N ILE A 390 -5.50 10.72 -27.58
CA ILE A 390 -5.35 9.76 -26.48
C ILE A 390 -5.84 10.41 -25.19
N ASP A 391 -6.68 9.72 -24.44
CA ASP A 391 -7.03 10.14 -23.08
C ASP A 391 -5.82 10.00 -22.15
N LEU A 392 -5.38 11.14 -21.62
CA LEU A 392 -4.19 11.23 -20.77
C LEU A 392 -4.43 10.74 -19.33
N SER A 393 -5.68 10.48 -18.92
CA SER A 393 -6.03 10.19 -17.54
C SER A 393 -5.42 8.89 -16.99
N GLU A 394 -5.19 7.90 -17.86
CA GLU A 394 -4.75 6.56 -17.45
C GLU A 394 -3.44 6.07 -18.09
N ILE A 395 -2.83 6.85 -19.02
CA ILE A 395 -1.67 6.39 -19.80
C ILE A 395 -0.43 6.01 -18.96
N PHE A 396 -0.33 6.52 -17.75
CA PHE A 396 0.76 6.23 -16.82
C PHE A 396 0.42 5.10 -15.83
N SER A 397 -0.79 4.54 -15.89
CA SER A 397 -1.21 3.44 -15.02
C SER A 397 -0.57 2.12 -15.46
N PHE A 398 -0.24 1.26 -14.49
CA PHE A 398 0.38 -0.03 -14.77
C PHE A 398 -0.55 -0.92 -15.61
N GLY A 399 -0.04 -1.46 -16.72
CA GLY A 399 -0.78 -2.39 -17.58
C GLY A 399 -1.78 -1.74 -18.55
N VAL A 400 -1.90 -0.42 -18.57
CA VAL A 400 -2.74 0.29 -19.54
C VAL A 400 -1.97 0.47 -20.86
N SER A 401 -2.50 -0.13 -21.92
CA SER A 401 -1.96 0.00 -23.28
C SER A 401 -3.09 -0.06 -24.30
N SER A 402 -3.06 0.85 -25.26
CA SER A 402 -3.96 0.79 -26.43
C SER A 402 -3.66 -0.39 -27.37
N LYS A 403 -2.61 -1.18 -27.08
CA LYS A 403 -2.05 -2.21 -27.99
C LYS A 403 -2.07 -3.66 -27.43
N GLY A 404 -2.86 -3.96 -26.36
CA GLY A 404 -3.06 -5.32 -25.80
C GLY A 404 -2.57 -5.54 -24.38
N GLU A 405 -3.04 -6.62 -23.74
CA GLU A 405 -2.90 -6.91 -22.30
C GLU A 405 -1.47 -7.18 -21.79
N GLU A 406 -0.48 -7.44 -22.66
CA GLU A 406 0.92 -7.67 -22.28
C GLU A 406 1.81 -6.41 -22.41
N ARG A 407 1.28 -5.28 -22.84
CA ARG A 407 1.98 -3.99 -23.03
C ARG A 407 1.41 -2.95 -22.06
N GLY A 408 2.13 -1.89 -21.74
CA GLY A 408 1.68 -0.84 -20.81
C GLY A 408 2.63 -0.60 -19.63
N VAL A 409 3.85 -1.16 -19.71
CA VAL A 409 4.87 -1.00 -18.65
C VAL A 409 5.80 0.18 -18.94
N GLY A 410 5.90 0.62 -20.21
CA GLY A 410 6.88 1.64 -20.61
C GLY A 410 6.68 2.99 -19.92
N LEU A 411 5.52 3.64 -20.10
CA LEU A 411 5.24 4.94 -19.51
C LEU A 411 5.15 4.88 -17.98
N TYR A 412 4.65 3.78 -17.42
CA TYR A 412 4.72 3.53 -15.97
C TYR A 412 6.17 3.53 -15.46
N THR A 413 7.09 2.85 -16.18
CA THR A 413 8.52 2.85 -15.84
C THR A 413 9.13 4.26 -15.91
N VAL A 414 8.78 5.03 -16.94
CA VAL A 414 9.21 6.43 -17.06
C VAL A 414 8.77 7.24 -15.84
N MET A 415 7.50 7.14 -15.44
CA MET A 415 6.99 7.86 -14.24
C MET A 415 7.71 7.43 -12.96
N LYS A 416 7.97 6.13 -12.79
CA LYS A 416 8.73 5.63 -11.63
C LYS A 416 10.14 6.19 -11.56
N ILE A 417 10.81 6.32 -12.69
CA ILE A 417 12.15 6.93 -12.74
C ILE A 417 12.05 8.43 -12.42
N VAL A 418 11.11 9.15 -13.00
CA VAL A 418 10.89 10.57 -12.72
C VAL A 418 10.57 10.81 -11.25
N GLU A 419 9.67 10.05 -10.66
CA GLU A 419 9.33 10.10 -9.21
C GLU A 419 10.54 9.85 -8.30
N SER A 420 11.53 9.09 -8.74
CA SER A 420 12.75 8.83 -7.98
C SER A 420 13.77 9.98 -8.01
N HIS A 421 13.53 11.01 -8.86
CA HIS A 421 14.38 12.18 -9.03
C HIS A 421 13.61 13.46 -8.69
N PRO A 422 13.75 14.04 -7.47
CA PRO A 422 12.91 15.14 -6.98
C PRO A 422 12.95 16.41 -7.84
N ASN A 423 14.06 16.60 -8.58
CA ASN A 423 14.29 17.80 -9.42
C ASN A 423 13.91 17.57 -10.90
N THR A 424 13.09 16.56 -11.16
CA THR A 424 12.64 16.24 -12.52
C THR A 424 11.12 16.27 -12.60
N SER A 425 10.60 16.67 -13.76
CA SER A 425 9.18 16.63 -14.05
C SER A 425 8.94 16.19 -15.49
N LEU A 426 7.87 15.43 -15.71
CA LEU A 426 7.41 15.04 -17.03
C LEU A 426 6.03 15.64 -17.27
N ASN A 427 5.91 16.48 -18.29
CA ASN A 427 4.64 17.02 -18.75
C ASN A 427 4.25 16.36 -20.07
N THR A 428 2.99 15.94 -20.20
CA THR A 428 2.47 15.28 -21.40
C THR A 428 1.23 16.02 -21.88
N THR A 429 1.20 16.33 -23.17
CA THR A 429 0.06 16.97 -23.84
C THR A 429 -0.30 16.21 -25.11
N CYS A 430 -1.59 16.22 -25.46
CA CYS A 430 -2.12 15.61 -26.66
C CYS A 430 -3.12 16.59 -27.28
N GLN A 431 -2.76 17.20 -28.40
CA GLN A 431 -3.59 18.17 -29.14
C GLN A 431 -3.27 18.14 -30.63
N ASP A 432 -4.26 18.37 -31.46
CA ASP A 432 -4.11 18.48 -32.91
C ASP A 432 -3.38 17.28 -33.57
N GLN A 433 -3.67 16.07 -33.09
CA GLN A 433 -3.02 14.80 -33.49
C GLN A 433 -1.50 14.79 -33.24
N VAL A 434 -1.01 15.59 -32.30
CA VAL A 434 0.37 15.61 -31.85
C VAL A 434 0.41 15.22 -30.39
N PHE A 435 1.22 14.20 -30.06
CA PHE A 435 1.52 13.79 -28.71
C PHE A 435 2.89 14.33 -28.33
N ARG A 436 2.95 15.15 -27.29
CA ARG A 436 4.17 15.83 -26.83
C ARG A 436 4.46 15.45 -25.38
N GLN A 437 5.73 15.12 -25.12
CA GLN A 437 6.25 14.88 -23.79
C GLN A 437 7.47 15.78 -23.53
N VAL A 438 7.45 16.47 -22.40
CA VAL A 438 8.48 17.42 -21.98
C VAL A 438 9.04 16.95 -20.64
N LEU A 439 10.28 16.47 -20.65
CA LEU A 439 11.04 16.11 -19.47
C LEU A 439 11.94 17.29 -19.09
N THR A 440 11.69 17.86 -17.92
CA THR A 440 12.49 18.95 -17.35
C THR A 440 13.32 18.44 -16.20
N MET A 441 14.61 18.76 -16.19
CA MET A 441 15.59 18.32 -15.20
C MET A 441 16.37 19.53 -14.68
N ILE A 442 16.58 19.60 -13.38
CA ILE A 442 17.40 20.64 -12.75
C ILE A 442 18.53 19.92 -12.00
N PRO A 443 19.83 20.16 -12.34
CA PRO A 443 20.92 19.59 -11.58
C PRO A 443 20.83 19.96 -10.10
N THR A 444 21.04 18.99 -9.22
CA THR A 444 21.27 19.26 -7.78
C THR A 444 22.69 19.72 -7.60
N GLU A 445 22.90 20.83 -6.91
CA GLU A 445 24.23 21.30 -6.46
C GLU A 445 24.96 20.25 -5.63
#